data_d6aac22f35441f0f83d7fe39db4be5d8
#
_entry.id   d6aac22f35441f0f83d7fe39db4be5d8
#
_cell.length_a   1.000
_cell.length_b   1.000
_cell.length_c   1.000
_cell.angle_alpha   90.00
_cell.angle_beta   90.00
_cell.angle_gamma   90.00
#
_symmetry.space_group_name_H-M   'P 1'
#
loop_
_entity.id
_entity.type
_entity.pdbx_description
1 polymer ?
#
loop_
_entity_poly.entity_id
_entity_poly.type
_entity_poly.pdbx_seq_one_letter_code
_entity_poly.pdbx_strand_id
1 'polypeptide(L)'
;NVVFAGNLIDRLYEPAMFLKDIQVRIVSGGLLVLTSPYTWLEEYTDKSNWLGGVKVNGENFSTLDALKQQLADSFDFEEAVDVPFVIRETARKHQHTVAQMTIWRKR
;
A
#
# COMPACT_ATOMS: atom_id res chain seq x y z
N ASN A 1 12.97 -13.97 5.06
CA ASN A 1 12.64 -13.74 3.67
C ASN A 1 12.15 -12.31 3.43
N VAL A 2 12.01 -11.92 2.17
CA VAL A 2 11.52 -10.61 1.77
C VAL A 2 10.41 -10.81 0.75
N VAL A 3 9.28 -10.14 0.97
CA VAL A 3 8.18 -10.07 0.00
C VAL A 3 8.05 -8.64 -0.47
N PHE A 4 8.09 -8.43 -1.77
CA PHE A 4 7.94 -7.13 -2.40
C PHE A 4 6.65 -7.08 -3.21
N ALA A 5 5.78 -6.12 -2.91
CA ALA A 5 4.55 -5.88 -3.65
C ALA A 5 4.60 -4.46 -4.23
N GLY A 6 5.02 -4.36 -5.49
CA GLY A 6 5.20 -3.09 -6.17
C GLY A 6 3.95 -2.61 -6.87
N ASN A 7 3.42 -1.46 -6.42
CA ASN A 7 2.28 -0.78 -7.06
C ASN A 7 1.07 -1.70 -7.26
N LEU A 8 0.76 -2.52 -6.26
CA LEU A 8 -0.25 -3.56 -6.36
C LEU A 8 -1.51 -3.27 -5.54
N ILE A 9 -1.38 -2.78 -4.30
CA ILE A 9 -2.50 -2.74 -3.36
C ILE A 9 -3.67 -1.87 -3.82
N ASP A 10 -3.41 -0.82 -4.57
CA ASP A 10 -4.43 0.08 -5.11
C ASP A 10 -5.03 -0.42 -6.43
N ARG A 11 -4.70 -1.64 -6.84
CA ARG A 11 -5.24 -2.31 -8.02
C ARG A 11 -5.97 -3.61 -7.68
N LEU A 12 -6.01 -4.00 -6.40
CA LEU A 12 -6.67 -5.21 -5.95
C LEU A 12 -8.13 -4.94 -5.61
N TYR A 13 -8.98 -5.92 -5.83
CA TYR A 13 -10.39 -5.84 -5.46
C TYR A 13 -10.55 -5.77 -3.93
N GLU A 14 -9.82 -6.62 -3.20
CA GLU A 14 -9.85 -6.66 -1.74
C GLU A 14 -8.41 -6.59 -1.17
N PRO A 15 -7.83 -5.38 -1.08
CA PRO A 15 -6.45 -5.25 -0.59
C PRO A 15 -6.26 -5.71 0.86
N ALA A 16 -7.27 -5.57 1.71
CA ALA A 16 -7.18 -6.05 3.10
C ALA A 16 -7.00 -7.57 3.17
N MET A 17 -7.63 -8.32 2.26
CA MET A 17 -7.46 -9.78 2.19
C MET A 17 -6.03 -10.16 1.80
N PHE A 18 -5.43 -9.43 0.86
CA PHE A 18 -4.03 -9.64 0.49
C PHE A 18 -3.11 -9.42 1.69
N LEU A 19 -3.31 -8.34 2.45
CA LEU A 19 -2.50 -8.06 3.62
C LEU A 19 -2.68 -9.11 4.71
N LYS A 20 -3.90 -9.62 4.87
CA LYS A 20 -4.17 -10.70 5.83
C LYS A 20 -3.45 -11.99 5.42
N ASP A 21 -3.52 -12.36 4.15
CA ASP A 21 -2.89 -13.58 3.65
C ASP A 21 -1.37 -13.52 3.72
N ILE A 22 -0.78 -12.36 3.42
CA ILE A 22 0.67 -12.22 3.41
C ILE A 22 1.28 -12.35 4.81
N GLN A 23 0.52 -12.04 5.86
CA GLN A 23 1.00 -12.14 7.24
C GLN A 23 1.42 -13.56 7.60
N VAL A 24 0.74 -14.57 7.07
CA VAL A 24 1.06 -15.97 7.35
C VAL A 24 2.16 -16.54 6.45
N ARG A 25 2.54 -15.82 5.40
CA ARG A 25 3.52 -16.27 4.41
C ARG A 25 4.93 -15.75 4.69
N ILE A 26 5.07 -14.79 5.58
CA ILE A 26 6.37 -14.20 5.93
C ILE A 26 6.81 -14.75 7.28
N VAL A 27 8.02 -15.28 7.33
CA VAL A 27 8.60 -15.82 8.57
C VAL A 27 8.95 -14.69 9.52
N SER A 28 9.04 -14.99 10.83
CA SER A 28 9.49 -14.02 11.83
C SER A 28 10.86 -13.45 11.45
N GLY A 29 10.98 -12.13 11.53
CA GLY A 29 12.18 -11.42 11.09
C GLY A 29 12.23 -11.10 9.61
N GLY A 30 11.31 -11.63 8.80
CA GLY A 30 11.22 -11.31 7.38
C GLY A 30 10.70 -9.90 7.13
N LEU A 31 10.88 -9.40 5.91
CA LEU A 31 10.45 -8.06 5.52
C LEU A 31 9.31 -8.11 4.52
N LEU A 32 8.36 -7.21 4.69
CA LEU A 32 7.34 -6.89 3.70
C LEU A 32 7.63 -5.48 3.18
N VAL A 33 7.77 -5.33 1.87
CA VAL A 33 8.02 -4.04 1.23
C VAL A 33 6.84 -3.76 0.30
N LEU A 34 6.13 -2.68 0.55
CA LEU A 34 5.00 -2.25 -0.26
C LEU A 34 5.32 -0.92 -0.92
N THR A 35 5.04 -0.80 -2.22
CA THR A 35 5.07 0.50 -2.89
C THR A 35 3.73 0.77 -3.54
N SER A 36 3.25 2.00 -3.45
CA SER A 36 2.01 2.40 -4.10
C SER A 36 1.90 3.91 -4.18
N PRO A 37 1.36 4.46 -5.28
CA PRO A 37 0.98 5.86 -5.35
C PRO A 37 -0.35 6.14 -4.65
N TYR A 38 -1.03 5.09 -4.13
CA TYR A 38 -2.33 5.16 -3.47
C TYR A 38 -3.43 5.77 -4.36
N THR A 39 -3.38 5.44 -5.64
CA THR A 39 -4.37 5.88 -6.61
C THR A 39 -5.55 4.91 -6.62
N TRP A 40 -6.44 5.06 -5.65
CA TRP A 40 -7.61 4.20 -5.53
C TRP A 40 -8.63 4.55 -6.61
N LEU A 41 -9.07 3.54 -7.37
CA LEU A 41 -10.07 3.69 -8.43
C LEU A 41 -11.18 2.66 -8.22
N GLU A 42 -12.42 3.10 -8.31
CA GLU A 42 -13.58 2.22 -8.11
C GLU A 42 -13.67 1.11 -9.16
N GLU A 43 -13.08 1.29 -10.35
CA GLU A 43 -13.07 0.25 -11.39
C GLU A 43 -12.24 -0.98 -10.99
N TYR A 44 -11.28 -0.84 -10.05
CA TYR A 44 -10.47 -1.94 -9.55
C TYR A 44 -10.87 -2.37 -8.15
N THR A 45 -11.19 -1.41 -7.31
CA THR A 45 -11.46 -1.64 -5.89
C THR A 45 -12.67 -0.82 -5.48
N ASP A 46 -13.73 -1.48 -4.99
CA ASP A 46 -14.87 -0.75 -4.45
C ASP A 46 -14.41 0.18 -3.34
N LYS A 47 -15.00 1.37 -3.26
CA LYS A 47 -14.61 2.39 -2.29
C LYS A 47 -14.67 1.89 -0.85
N SER A 48 -15.61 0.99 -0.55
CA SER A 48 -15.72 0.35 0.76
C SER A 48 -14.49 -0.50 1.13
N ASN A 49 -13.71 -0.93 0.13
CA ASN A 49 -12.51 -1.74 0.31
C ASN A 49 -11.22 -0.93 0.25
N TRP A 50 -11.29 0.38 0.03
CA TRP A 50 -10.10 1.23 -0.01
C TRP A 50 -9.41 1.23 1.37
N LEU A 51 -8.08 1.13 1.34
CA LEU A 51 -7.27 1.26 2.55
C LEU A 51 -6.92 2.74 2.72
N GLY A 52 -7.73 3.47 3.47
CA GLY A 52 -7.57 4.91 3.62
C GLY A 52 -8.05 5.69 2.40
N GLY A 53 -7.59 6.92 2.26
CA GLY A 53 -8.03 7.82 1.21
C GLY A 53 -9.45 8.33 1.42
N VAL A 54 -10.00 8.21 2.61
CA VAL A 54 -11.35 8.62 3.00
C VAL A 54 -11.31 9.44 4.29
N LYS A 55 -12.42 10.09 4.62
CA LYS A 55 -12.55 10.79 5.90
C LYS A 55 -13.20 9.88 6.93
N VAL A 56 -12.66 9.90 8.15
CA VAL A 56 -13.22 9.19 9.30
C VAL A 56 -13.46 10.24 10.39
N ASN A 57 -14.70 10.36 10.85
CA ASN A 57 -15.10 11.35 11.85
C ASN A 57 -14.68 12.77 11.48
N GLY A 58 -14.74 13.13 10.17
CA GLY A 58 -14.37 14.45 9.67
C GLY A 58 -12.87 14.66 9.46
N GLU A 59 -12.03 13.71 9.83
CA GLU A 59 -10.57 13.79 9.65
C GLU A 59 -10.11 12.89 8.50
N ASN A 60 -9.07 13.31 7.79
CA ASN A 60 -8.48 12.51 6.73
C ASN A 60 -7.82 11.26 7.29
N PHE A 61 -8.15 10.11 6.74
CA PHE A 61 -7.54 8.84 7.10
C PHE A 61 -6.68 8.36 5.92
N SER A 62 -5.36 8.44 6.07
CA SER A 62 -4.43 8.10 4.99
C SER A 62 -4.30 6.60 4.80
N THR A 63 -3.79 6.20 3.61
CA THR A 63 -3.49 4.79 3.36
C THR A 63 -2.38 4.28 4.28
N LEU A 64 -1.39 5.12 4.61
CA LEU A 64 -0.35 4.72 5.56
C LEU A 64 -0.95 4.40 6.94
N ASP A 65 -1.90 5.22 7.40
CA ASP A 65 -2.60 4.94 8.66
C ASP A 65 -3.38 3.62 8.59
N ALA A 66 -4.03 3.35 7.47
CA ALA A 66 -4.75 2.09 7.26
C ALA A 66 -3.81 0.89 7.26
N LEU A 67 -2.65 1.01 6.61
CA LEU A 67 -1.63 -0.04 6.61
C LEU A 67 -1.11 -0.30 8.01
N LYS A 68 -0.86 0.74 8.78
CA LYS A 68 -0.42 0.59 10.18
C LYS A 68 -1.44 -0.16 11.01
N GLN A 69 -2.73 0.12 10.83
CA GLN A 69 -3.80 -0.62 11.53
C GLN A 69 -3.88 -2.08 11.08
N GLN A 70 -3.82 -2.34 9.78
CA GLN A 70 -3.95 -3.69 9.23
C GLN A 70 -2.78 -4.59 9.61
N LEU A 71 -1.59 -4.04 9.73
CA LEU A 71 -0.37 -4.81 9.94
C LEU A 71 0.12 -4.78 11.39
N ALA A 72 -0.53 -4.04 12.28
CA ALA A 72 -0.07 -3.79 13.65
C ALA A 72 0.15 -5.07 14.46
N ASP A 73 -0.69 -6.09 14.28
CA ASP A 73 -0.63 -7.32 15.09
C ASP A 73 0.56 -8.21 14.73
N SER A 74 1.06 -8.12 13.50
CA SER A 74 2.05 -9.05 12.97
C SER A 74 3.35 -8.39 12.54
N PHE A 75 3.36 -7.08 12.32
CA PHE A 75 4.51 -6.36 11.78
C PHE A 75 4.85 -5.13 12.59
N ASP A 76 6.15 -4.83 12.64
CA ASP A 76 6.66 -3.54 13.10
C ASP A 76 6.92 -2.66 11.87
N PHE A 77 6.46 -1.41 11.94
CA PHE A 77 6.74 -0.43 10.90
C PHE A 77 8.19 0.03 10.99
N GLU A 78 8.94 -0.09 9.88
CA GLU A 78 10.35 0.30 9.86
C GLU A 78 10.54 1.67 9.22
N GLU A 79 10.01 1.89 8.01
CA GLU A 79 10.32 3.09 7.25
C GLU A 79 9.27 3.37 6.17
N ALA A 80 9.09 4.66 5.84
CA ALA A 80 8.32 5.10 4.67
C ALA A 80 9.19 6.08 3.87
N VAL A 81 9.29 5.85 2.56
CA VAL A 81 10.10 6.67 1.66
C VAL A 81 9.28 7.03 0.42
N ASP A 82 9.33 8.29 0.02
CA ASP A 82 8.70 8.72 -1.23
C ASP A 82 9.60 8.37 -2.41
N VAL A 83 9.01 7.74 -3.43
CA VAL A 83 9.72 7.33 -4.65
C VAL A 83 9.04 7.97 -5.85
N PRO A 84 9.60 9.05 -6.40
CA PRO A 84 9.04 9.67 -7.60
C PRO A 84 9.32 8.82 -8.83
N PHE A 85 8.36 8.81 -9.76
CA PHE A 85 8.54 8.13 -11.05
C PHE A 85 7.70 8.82 -12.11
N VAL A 86 8.01 8.50 -13.38
CA VAL A 86 7.35 9.08 -14.54
C VAL A 86 6.74 7.96 -15.38
N ILE A 87 5.45 8.10 -15.68
CA ILE A 87 4.76 7.17 -16.57
C ILE A 87 4.56 7.87 -17.91
N ARG A 88 5.01 7.25 -19.00
CA ARG A 88 4.77 7.76 -20.35
C ARG A 88 3.39 7.32 -20.80
N GLU A 89 2.48 8.26 -21.00
CA GLU A 89 1.13 7.98 -21.47
C GLU A 89 1.03 8.00 -23.01
N THR A 90 1.71 8.99 -23.64
CA THR A 90 1.80 9.10 -25.10
C THR A 90 3.21 9.55 -25.48
N ALA A 91 3.48 9.71 -26.79
CA ALA A 91 4.79 10.21 -27.25
C ALA A 91 5.14 11.60 -26.70
N ARG A 92 4.13 12.38 -26.31
CA ARG A 92 4.30 13.77 -25.85
C ARG A 92 3.77 14.04 -24.45
N LYS A 93 3.17 13.02 -23.81
CA LYS A 93 2.59 13.20 -22.49
C LYS A 93 3.16 12.21 -21.49
N HIS A 94 3.65 12.73 -20.38
CA HIS A 94 4.17 11.94 -19.27
C HIS A 94 3.42 12.32 -18.01
N GLN A 95 3.16 11.33 -17.16
CA GLN A 95 2.57 11.54 -15.85
C GLN A 95 3.68 11.41 -14.79
N HIS A 96 3.84 12.46 -13.98
CA HIS A 96 4.72 12.42 -12.82
C HIS A 96 3.92 11.94 -11.63
N THR A 97 4.42 10.92 -10.94
CA THR A 97 3.75 10.31 -9.81
C THR A 97 4.75 10.08 -8.69
N VAL A 98 4.28 10.16 -7.46
CA VAL A 98 5.10 9.82 -6.29
C VAL A 98 4.45 8.62 -5.62
N ALA A 99 5.15 7.49 -5.62
CA ALA A 99 4.76 6.33 -4.83
C ALA A 99 5.38 6.44 -3.44
N GLN A 100 4.74 5.85 -2.46
CA GLN A 100 5.32 5.67 -1.14
C GLN A 100 5.77 4.22 -0.99
N MET A 101 7.01 4.01 -0.60
CA MET A 101 7.53 2.70 -0.24
C MET A 101 7.51 2.56 1.27
N THR A 102 6.85 1.52 1.77
CA THR A 102 6.79 1.24 3.20
C THR A 102 7.45 -0.11 3.48
N ILE A 103 8.19 -0.18 4.56
CA ILE A 103 8.96 -1.37 4.95
C ILE A 103 8.48 -1.82 6.32
N TRP A 104 8.15 -3.10 6.42
CA TRP A 104 7.57 -3.72 7.60
C TRP A 104 8.34 -4.99 7.96
N ARG A 105 8.63 -5.16 9.24
CA ARG A 105 9.33 -6.37 9.74
C ARG A 105 8.35 -7.26 10.47
N LYS A 106 8.32 -8.52 10.07
CA LYS A 106 7.48 -9.55 10.72
C LYS A 106 8.02 -9.87 12.12
N ARG A 107 7.14 -9.82 13.09
CA ARG A 107 7.46 -10.23 14.47
C ARG A 107 7.52 -11.73 14.63
#